data_bae83e11234bd091699b1aba527c71fd
#
_entry.id   bae83e11234bd091699b1aba527c71fd
#
_cell.length_a   1.000
_cell.length_b   1.000
_cell.length_c   1.000
_cell.angle_alpha   90.00
_cell.angle_beta   90.00
_cell.angle_gamma   90.00
#
_symmetry.space_group_name_H-M   'P 1'
#
loop_
_entity.id
_entity.type
_entity.pdbx_description
1 polymer ?
#
loop_
_entity_poly.entity_id
_entity_poly.type
_entity_poly.pdbx_seq_one_letter_code
_entity_poly.pdbx_strand_id
1 'polypeptide(L)'
;VGSLYIGKADATLAEIRAAVEKTYCNTIGVEFMHIVNTDERHWIMSRMESVRSAPALDRESRIQILRRLIKAEGLEKSLASKYPGTKRFGREGGESLIPMMAEVIQRSGCYGAKEVCIGMAHRGRLNVLVNILGKNPSELFDEFEGRASYFGSGDVKYHQGFSSNIMTPGGEVHLALAFNPSHLEIVSPVIEGSVRARQDRRKDTTGDAVVPIVIHGDASFAGQGVVMETFQMSQTRGYKTGGTLHIVINNQVGFTTSRQDDARSTEYCTDIAKMVQAPIFHVNGDDPEAVVFATQLAVDFRNQFKKDVVIDLVCYRRRGHNEADEPSV
;
A
#
# COMPACT_ATOMS: atom_id res chain seq x y z
N VAL A 1 -5.16 -32.72 14.16
CA VAL A 1 -6.20 -32.62 13.14
C VAL A 1 -6.22 -31.17 12.65
N GLY A 2 -5.94 -30.94 11.35
CA GLY A 2 -6.26 -29.70 10.67
C GLY A 2 -5.30 -28.53 10.86
N SER A 3 -3.99 -28.76 10.88
CA SER A 3 -3.00 -27.68 10.84
C SER A 3 -2.75 -27.12 9.42
N LEU A 4 -3.30 -27.76 8.37
CA LEU A 4 -3.14 -27.35 6.98
C LEU A 4 -4.49 -27.45 6.25
N TYR A 5 -4.81 -26.43 5.46
CA TYR A 5 -6.07 -26.34 4.69
C TYR A 5 -5.88 -26.84 3.25
N ILE A 6 -5.57 -28.13 3.10
CA ILE A 6 -5.28 -28.73 1.78
C ILE A 6 -6.51 -29.32 1.07
N GLY A 7 -7.70 -29.22 1.68
CA GLY A 7 -8.96 -29.67 1.08
C GLY A 7 -9.18 -31.18 1.12
N LYS A 8 -8.33 -31.92 1.84
CA LYS A 8 -8.42 -33.38 2.03
C LYS A 8 -8.23 -33.75 3.49
N ALA A 9 -8.93 -34.79 3.95
CA ALA A 9 -8.74 -35.33 5.30
C ALA A 9 -7.40 -36.08 5.42
N ASP A 10 -7.07 -36.83 4.38
CA ASP A 10 -5.83 -37.60 4.28
C ASP A 10 -5.06 -37.16 3.03
N ALA A 11 -3.76 -36.92 3.17
CA ALA A 11 -2.89 -36.53 2.07
C ALA A 11 -1.50 -37.17 2.25
N THR A 12 -0.88 -37.52 1.15
CA THR A 12 0.52 -37.95 1.13
C THR A 12 1.46 -36.79 1.42
N LEU A 13 2.68 -37.08 1.88
CA LEU A 13 3.71 -36.05 2.08
C LEU A 13 3.99 -35.24 0.81
N ALA A 14 3.96 -35.89 -0.36
CA ALA A 14 4.16 -35.21 -1.65
C ALA A 14 3.04 -34.20 -1.94
N GLU A 15 1.77 -34.56 -1.68
CA GLU A 15 0.64 -33.64 -1.85
C GLU A 15 0.70 -32.48 -0.86
N ILE A 16 1.06 -32.73 0.39
CA ILE A 16 1.24 -31.70 1.41
C ILE A 16 2.33 -30.72 0.97
N ARG A 17 3.49 -31.25 0.57
CA ARG A 17 4.62 -30.43 0.11
C ARG A 17 4.23 -29.57 -1.09
N ALA A 18 3.62 -30.15 -2.12
CA ALA A 18 3.18 -29.42 -3.30
C ALA A 18 2.16 -28.31 -2.96
N ALA A 19 1.24 -28.58 -2.03
CA ALA A 19 0.27 -27.58 -1.58
C ALA A 19 0.93 -26.41 -0.84
N VAL A 20 1.86 -26.68 0.07
CA VAL A 20 2.58 -25.67 0.84
C VAL A 20 3.51 -24.86 -0.06
N GLU A 21 4.29 -25.51 -0.92
CA GLU A 21 5.15 -24.84 -1.91
C GLU A 21 4.33 -23.90 -2.80
N LYS A 22 3.20 -24.35 -3.32
CA LYS A 22 2.33 -23.52 -4.15
C LYS A 22 1.76 -22.32 -3.38
N THR A 23 1.48 -22.47 -2.09
CA THR A 23 0.90 -21.42 -1.26
C THR A 23 1.92 -20.37 -0.85
N TYR A 24 3.13 -20.78 -0.42
CA TYR A 24 4.07 -19.92 0.29
C TYR A 24 5.38 -19.64 -0.48
N CYS A 25 5.65 -20.37 -1.56
CA CYS A 25 6.91 -20.26 -2.30
C CYS A 25 6.71 -19.76 -3.74
N ASN A 26 5.69 -18.95 -3.97
CA ASN A 26 5.40 -18.35 -5.27
C ASN A 26 5.63 -16.83 -5.22
N THR A 27 4.74 -16.03 -5.79
CA THR A 27 4.82 -14.57 -5.89
C THR A 27 4.31 -13.83 -4.65
N ILE A 28 3.78 -14.57 -3.66
CA ILE A 28 3.38 -14.05 -2.35
C ILE A 28 4.13 -14.82 -1.27
N GLY A 29 4.88 -14.09 -0.44
CA GLY A 29 5.38 -14.53 0.86
C GLY A 29 4.54 -13.92 1.97
N VAL A 30 4.47 -14.58 3.12
CA VAL A 30 3.73 -14.04 4.26
C VAL A 30 4.45 -14.31 5.57
N GLU A 31 4.51 -13.29 6.42
CA GLU A 31 5.02 -13.43 7.78
C GLU A 31 3.88 -13.21 8.77
N PHE A 32 3.53 -14.26 9.51
CA PHE A 32 2.44 -14.23 10.51
C PHE A 32 2.70 -15.14 11.73
N MET A 33 3.80 -15.92 11.69
CA MET A 33 4.11 -16.85 12.78
C MET A 33 4.55 -16.15 14.07
N HIS A 34 4.93 -14.87 14.00
CA HIS A 34 5.23 -14.01 15.14
C HIS A 34 3.95 -13.52 15.86
N ILE A 35 2.78 -13.68 15.27
CA ILE A 35 1.49 -13.32 15.89
C ILE A 35 1.16 -14.34 16.98
N VAL A 36 0.95 -13.88 18.20
CA VAL A 36 0.64 -14.76 19.35
C VAL A 36 -0.79 -15.27 19.29
N ASN A 37 -1.72 -14.44 18.82
CA ASN A 37 -3.14 -14.82 18.72
C ASN A 37 -3.33 -15.93 17.68
N THR A 38 -3.83 -17.08 18.16
CA THR A 38 -4.02 -18.27 17.34
C THR A 38 -5.13 -18.10 16.29
N ASP A 39 -6.18 -17.35 16.59
CA ASP A 39 -7.30 -17.15 15.67
C ASP A 39 -6.85 -16.29 14.48
N GLU A 40 -6.02 -15.27 14.72
CA GLU A 40 -5.44 -14.45 13.66
C GLU A 40 -4.54 -15.28 12.73
N ARG A 41 -3.67 -16.14 13.30
CA ARG A 41 -2.83 -17.03 12.52
C ARG A 41 -3.65 -18.02 11.68
N HIS A 42 -4.62 -18.70 12.30
CA HIS A 42 -5.48 -19.65 11.61
C HIS A 42 -6.30 -18.98 10.51
N TRP A 43 -6.75 -17.75 10.73
CA TRP A 43 -7.48 -17.00 9.72
C TRP A 43 -6.62 -16.77 8.47
N ILE A 44 -5.38 -16.31 8.65
CA ILE A 44 -4.45 -16.10 7.53
C ILE A 44 -4.16 -17.41 6.81
N MET A 45 -3.79 -18.46 7.54
CA MET A 45 -3.52 -19.79 6.99
C MET A 45 -4.69 -20.31 6.17
N SER A 46 -5.90 -20.28 6.72
CA SER A 46 -7.10 -20.78 6.05
C SER A 46 -7.40 -20.04 4.75
N ARG A 47 -7.23 -18.71 4.75
CA ARG A 47 -7.48 -17.87 3.58
C ARG A 47 -6.45 -18.08 2.46
N MET A 48 -5.20 -18.31 2.80
CA MET A 48 -4.14 -18.53 1.81
C MET A 48 -4.12 -19.99 1.32
N GLU A 49 -4.15 -20.94 2.23
CA GLU A 49 -4.02 -22.36 1.90
C GLU A 49 -5.22 -22.92 1.16
N SER A 50 -6.44 -22.47 1.47
CA SER A 50 -7.65 -22.95 0.78
C SER A 50 -7.65 -22.65 -0.72
N VAL A 51 -7.02 -21.56 -1.13
CA VAL A 51 -6.92 -21.12 -2.55
C VAL A 51 -5.50 -21.21 -3.12
N ARG A 52 -4.52 -21.72 -2.34
CA ARG A 52 -3.12 -21.85 -2.74
C ARG A 52 -2.49 -20.52 -3.16
N SER A 53 -2.84 -19.44 -2.48
CA SER A 53 -2.44 -18.06 -2.83
C SER A 53 -2.66 -17.72 -4.31
N ALA A 54 -3.58 -18.42 -4.96
CA ALA A 54 -3.93 -18.21 -6.36
C ALA A 54 -5.32 -17.56 -6.44
N PRO A 55 -5.40 -16.27 -6.78
CA PRO A 55 -6.68 -15.57 -6.86
C PRO A 55 -7.55 -16.13 -8.00
N ALA A 56 -8.82 -16.36 -7.69
CA ALA A 56 -9.82 -16.72 -8.68
C ALA A 56 -10.45 -15.44 -9.27
N LEU A 57 -9.65 -14.65 -9.99
CA LEU A 57 -10.13 -13.43 -10.63
C LEU A 57 -10.88 -13.77 -11.93
N ASP A 58 -12.06 -13.19 -12.09
CA ASP A 58 -12.80 -13.29 -13.33
C ASP A 58 -12.17 -12.44 -14.45
N ARG A 59 -12.69 -12.60 -15.67
CA ARG A 59 -12.17 -11.90 -16.84
C ARG A 59 -12.28 -10.37 -16.69
N GLU A 60 -13.36 -9.88 -16.14
CA GLU A 60 -13.57 -8.44 -16.00
C GLU A 60 -12.60 -7.83 -14.99
N SER A 61 -12.39 -8.48 -13.85
CA SER A 61 -11.39 -8.09 -12.84
C SER A 61 -9.98 -7.99 -13.45
N ARG A 62 -9.58 -8.97 -14.26
CA ARG A 62 -8.29 -8.95 -14.96
C ARG A 62 -8.17 -7.82 -15.96
N ILE A 63 -9.26 -7.54 -16.71
CA ILE A 63 -9.30 -6.40 -17.63
C ILE A 63 -9.19 -5.08 -16.87
N GLN A 64 -9.82 -4.95 -15.71
CA GLN A 64 -9.71 -3.75 -14.89
C GLN A 64 -8.30 -3.55 -14.34
N ILE A 65 -7.64 -4.62 -13.90
CA ILE A 65 -6.23 -4.56 -13.49
C ILE A 65 -5.36 -4.06 -14.65
N LEU A 66 -5.51 -4.68 -15.83
CA LEU A 66 -4.75 -4.28 -17.02
C LEU A 66 -4.99 -2.83 -17.42
N ARG A 67 -6.24 -2.37 -17.42
CA ARG A 67 -6.58 -0.97 -17.70
C ARG A 67 -5.90 0.00 -16.74
N ARG A 68 -5.83 -0.35 -15.45
CA ARG A 68 -5.15 0.47 -14.43
C ARG A 68 -3.65 0.50 -14.64
N LEU A 69 -3.03 -0.62 -14.98
CA LEU A 69 -1.60 -0.68 -15.31
C LEU A 69 -1.27 0.18 -16.54
N ILE A 70 -2.08 0.08 -17.61
CA ILE A 70 -1.90 0.90 -18.83
C ILE A 70 -2.03 2.39 -18.50
N LYS A 71 -2.99 2.80 -17.68
CA LYS A 71 -3.14 4.19 -17.25
C LYS A 71 -1.95 4.66 -16.41
N ALA A 72 -1.49 3.83 -15.48
CA ALA A 72 -0.35 4.15 -14.63
C ALA A 72 0.93 4.36 -15.46
N GLU A 73 1.26 3.40 -16.31
CA GLU A 73 2.43 3.49 -17.20
C GLU A 73 2.29 4.60 -18.24
N GLY A 74 1.10 4.77 -18.80
CA GLY A 74 0.81 5.79 -19.80
C GLY A 74 1.05 7.21 -19.28
N LEU A 75 0.64 7.50 -18.04
CA LEU A 75 0.92 8.79 -17.39
C LEU A 75 2.43 9.00 -17.21
N GLU A 76 3.15 8.01 -16.69
CA GLU A 76 4.60 8.12 -16.48
C GLU A 76 5.35 8.34 -17.78
N LYS A 77 5.02 7.59 -18.83
CA LYS A 77 5.60 7.76 -20.18
C LYS A 77 5.30 9.15 -20.76
N SER A 78 4.07 9.63 -20.61
CA SER A 78 3.66 10.95 -21.10
C SER A 78 4.42 12.07 -20.42
N LEU A 79 4.54 12.01 -19.08
CA LEU A 79 5.31 12.99 -18.31
C LEU A 79 6.81 12.92 -18.63
N ALA A 80 7.38 11.73 -18.77
CA ALA A 80 8.78 11.55 -19.11
C ALA A 80 9.12 12.10 -20.51
N SER A 81 8.22 11.94 -21.47
CA SER A 81 8.39 12.43 -22.83
C SER A 81 8.21 13.95 -22.92
N LYS A 82 7.19 14.49 -22.26
CA LYS A 82 6.85 15.91 -22.35
C LYS A 82 7.77 16.79 -21.50
N TYR A 83 8.22 16.28 -20.34
CA TYR A 83 9.01 17.03 -19.36
C TYR A 83 10.28 16.25 -18.95
N PRO A 84 11.22 16.01 -19.90
CA PRO A 84 12.42 15.24 -19.62
C PRO A 84 13.27 15.91 -18.54
N GLY A 85 13.81 15.11 -17.61
CA GLY A 85 14.66 15.58 -16.51
C GLY A 85 13.96 16.39 -15.42
N THR A 86 12.67 16.68 -15.55
CA THR A 86 11.92 17.41 -14.53
C THR A 86 11.55 16.49 -13.38
N LYS A 87 11.89 16.87 -12.15
CA LYS A 87 11.58 16.09 -10.95
C LYS A 87 10.06 15.85 -10.81
N ARG A 88 9.68 14.60 -10.74
CA ARG A 88 8.31 14.14 -10.54
C ARG A 88 8.22 12.94 -9.60
N PHE A 89 9.34 12.30 -9.28
CA PHE A 89 9.45 11.07 -8.51
C PHE A 89 8.49 10.00 -9.03
N GLY A 90 8.68 9.60 -10.26
CA GLY A 90 7.81 8.68 -10.98
C GLY A 90 7.74 7.30 -10.37
N ARG A 91 6.79 6.52 -10.86
CA ARG A 91 6.45 5.19 -10.35
C ARG A 91 6.90 4.07 -11.27
N GLU A 92 7.76 4.35 -12.23
CA GLU A 92 8.23 3.33 -13.16
C GLU A 92 8.93 2.17 -12.41
N GLY A 93 8.40 0.97 -12.60
CA GLY A 93 8.82 -0.25 -11.91
C GLY A 93 7.94 -0.66 -10.72
N GLY A 94 6.92 0.11 -10.38
CA GLY A 94 5.98 -0.19 -9.30
C GLY A 94 4.54 0.17 -9.65
N GLU A 95 4.15 0.02 -10.91
CA GLU A 95 2.84 0.40 -11.46
C GLU A 95 1.68 -0.34 -10.78
N SER A 96 1.94 -1.53 -10.22
CA SER A 96 0.97 -2.35 -9.49
C SER A 96 0.41 -1.68 -8.23
N LEU A 97 1.02 -0.59 -7.75
CA LEU A 97 0.43 0.25 -6.71
C LEU A 97 -0.97 0.76 -7.12
N ILE A 98 -1.19 1.08 -8.38
CA ILE A 98 -2.46 1.66 -8.83
C ILE A 98 -3.62 0.65 -8.76
N PRO A 99 -3.53 -0.58 -9.30
CA PRO A 99 -4.55 -1.58 -9.05
C PRO A 99 -4.69 -1.96 -7.57
N MET A 100 -3.59 -1.99 -6.79
CA MET A 100 -3.61 -2.21 -5.34
C MET A 100 -4.48 -1.16 -4.64
N MET A 101 -4.18 0.12 -4.82
CA MET A 101 -4.93 1.23 -4.20
C MET A 101 -6.41 1.23 -4.58
N ALA A 102 -6.70 0.93 -5.85
CA ALA A 102 -8.08 0.82 -6.30
C ALA A 102 -8.82 -0.32 -5.58
N GLU A 103 -8.18 -1.48 -5.40
CA GLU A 103 -8.75 -2.60 -4.66
C GLU A 103 -8.98 -2.25 -3.18
N VAL A 104 -8.01 -1.63 -2.51
CA VAL A 104 -8.18 -1.15 -1.12
C VAL A 104 -9.44 -0.30 -0.99
N ILE A 105 -9.63 0.67 -1.88
CA ILE A 105 -10.74 1.62 -1.81
C ILE A 105 -12.07 0.91 -2.09
N GLN A 106 -12.15 0.12 -3.15
CA GLN A 106 -13.37 -0.59 -3.52
C GLN A 106 -13.80 -1.56 -2.42
N ARG A 107 -12.84 -2.33 -1.88
CA ARG A 107 -13.11 -3.31 -0.83
C ARG A 107 -13.45 -2.65 0.51
N SER A 108 -12.78 -1.57 0.89
CA SER A 108 -13.13 -0.79 2.08
C SER A 108 -14.55 -0.23 1.99
N GLY A 109 -14.95 0.25 0.80
CA GLY A 109 -16.32 0.67 0.55
C GLY A 109 -17.34 -0.46 0.74
N CYS A 110 -17.03 -1.69 0.30
CA CYS A 110 -17.89 -2.86 0.55
C CYS A 110 -18.06 -3.15 2.04
N TYR A 111 -17.06 -2.85 2.87
CA TYR A 111 -17.14 -2.93 4.32
C TYR A 111 -17.79 -1.72 4.99
N GLY A 112 -18.31 -0.77 4.21
CA GLY A 112 -19.07 0.37 4.72
C GLY A 112 -18.24 1.62 5.01
N ALA A 113 -16.98 1.66 4.59
CA ALA A 113 -16.16 2.86 4.71
C ALA A 113 -16.84 4.05 4.02
N LYS A 114 -16.80 5.21 4.67
CA LYS A 114 -17.31 6.48 4.18
C LYS A 114 -16.18 7.44 3.83
N GLU A 115 -15.04 7.27 4.46
CA GLU A 115 -13.83 8.04 4.19
C GLU A 115 -12.59 7.15 4.19
N VAL A 116 -11.66 7.45 3.31
CA VAL A 116 -10.32 6.87 3.28
C VAL A 116 -9.31 8.01 3.34
N CYS A 117 -8.51 8.03 4.39
CA CYS A 117 -7.44 9.01 4.58
C CYS A 117 -6.10 8.40 4.16
N ILE A 118 -5.41 9.06 3.25
CA ILE A 118 -4.18 8.55 2.62
C ILE A 118 -3.02 9.46 2.99
N GLY A 119 -1.98 8.88 3.58
CA GLY A 119 -0.67 9.48 3.74
C GLY A 119 0.32 8.79 2.81
N MET A 120 1.18 9.53 2.14
CA MET A 120 2.21 8.93 1.30
C MET A 120 3.39 9.85 1.08
N ALA A 121 4.56 9.26 0.83
CA ALA A 121 5.74 9.95 0.36
C ALA A 121 5.56 10.52 -1.05
N HIS A 122 6.58 11.21 -1.56
CA HIS A 122 6.54 11.87 -2.86
C HIS A 122 6.52 10.91 -4.05
N ARG A 123 7.17 9.73 -3.95
CA ARG A 123 7.28 8.79 -5.08
C ARG A 123 5.95 8.17 -5.48
N GLY A 124 5.59 8.34 -6.76
CA GLY A 124 4.33 7.86 -7.32
C GLY A 124 3.11 8.71 -6.98
N ARG A 125 3.29 9.81 -6.25
CA ARG A 125 2.19 10.66 -5.79
C ARG A 125 1.38 11.27 -6.94
N LEU A 126 2.04 11.73 -8.01
CA LEU A 126 1.35 12.28 -9.17
C LEU A 126 0.45 11.23 -9.85
N ASN A 127 0.90 10.00 -9.89
CA ASN A 127 0.12 8.90 -10.44
C ASN A 127 -1.11 8.58 -9.56
N VAL A 128 -0.95 8.60 -8.24
CA VAL A 128 -2.08 8.44 -7.29
C VAL A 128 -3.07 9.60 -7.42
N LEU A 129 -2.60 10.83 -7.53
CA LEU A 129 -3.45 12.02 -7.74
C LEU A 129 -4.35 11.87 -8.97
N VAL A 130 -3.78 11.43 -10.10
CA VAL A 130 -4.53 11.32 -11.37
C VAL A 130 -5.35 10.04 -11.41
N ASN A 131 -4.74 8.87 -11.19
CA ASN A 131 -5.37 7.58 -11.47
C ASN A 131 -6.21 7.02 -10.32
N ILE A 132 -6.03 7.52 -9.09
CA ILE A 132 -6.79 7.10 -7.91
C ILE A 132 -7.77 8.19 -7.47
N LEU A 133 -7.28 9.42 -7.29
CA LEU A 133 -8.13 10.53 -6.80
C LEU A 133 -8.85 11.30 -7.93
N GLY A 134 -8.49 11.05 -9.19
CA GLY A 134 -9.16 11.66 -10.34
C GLY A 134 -8.81 13.12 -10.57
N LYS A 135 -7.66 13.61 -10.08
CA LYS A 135 -7.15 14.95 -10.42
C LYS A 135 -7.01 15.06 -11.95
N ASN A 136 -7.48 16.17 -12.51
CA ASN A 136 -7.40 16.39 -13.94
C ASN A 136 -5.94 16.47 -14.40
N PRO A 137 -5.50 15.65 -15.39
CA PRO A 137 -4.15 15.74 -15.92
C PRO A 137 -3.78 17.11 -16.47
N SER A 138 -4.73 17.90 -16.98
CA SER A 138 -4.45 19.26 -17.48
C SER A 138 -3.98 20.18 -16.37
N GLU A 139 -4.57 20.09 -15.17
CA GLU A 139 -4.13 20.87 -14.00
C GLU A 139 -2.69 20.51 -13.61
N LEU A 140 -2.36 19.22 -13.68
CA LEU A 140 -1.00 18.76 -13.43
C LEU A 140 -0.01 19.30 -14.47
N PHE A 141 -0.40 19.32 -15.74
CA PHE A 141 0.45 19.89 -16.81
C PHE A 141 0.68 21.38 -16.63
N ASP A 142 -0.35 22.14 -16.23
CA ASP A 142 -0.20 23.57 -15.93
C ASP A 142 0.81 23.84 -14.81
N GLU A 143 0.88 22.93 -13.82
CA GLU A 143 1.90 23.00 -12.77
C GLU A 143 3.33 22.74 -13.31
N PHE A 144 3.48 21.78 -14.24
CA PHE A 144 4.77 21.52 -14.88
C PHE A 144 5.23 22.69 -15.76
N GLU A 145 4.29 23.41 -16.36
CA GLU A 145 4.53 24.53 -17.26
C GLU A 145 4.60 25.88 -16.52
N GLY A 146 4.47 25.88 -15.20
CA GLY A 146 4.51 27.09 -14.37
C GLY A 146 3.32 28.04 -14.57
N ARG A 147 2.22 27.51 -15.14
CA ARG A 147 0.99 28.29 -15.40
C ARG A 147 -0.03 28.20 -14.25
N ALA A 148 0.19 27.30 -13.30
CA ALA A 148 -0.69 27.17 -12.15
C ALA A 148 -0.59 28.41 -11.27
N SER A 149 -1.70 29.12 -11.09
CA SER A 149 -1.80 30.25 -10.16
C SER A 149 -1.99 29.72 -8.75
N TYR A 150 -0.91 29.64 -7.98
CA TYR A 150 -1.02 29.33 -6.55
C TYR A 150 -1.41 30.59 -5.77
N PHE A 151 -2.61 30.56 -5.18
CA PHE A 151 -2.91 31.46 -4.07
C PHE A 151 -2.26 30.87 -2.79
N GLY A 152 -1.01 31.26 -2.51
CA GLY A 152 -0.28 30.82 -1.30
C GLY A 152 1.22 30.60 -1.55
N SER A 153 1.95 30.23 -0.50
CA SER A 153 3.36 29.83 -0.60
C SER A 153 3.45 28.54 -1.45
N GLY A 154 3.99 28.65 -2.66
CA GLY A 154 4.05 27.53 -3.63
C GLY A 154 4.75 26.31 -3.07
N ASP A 155 3.99 25.26 -2.79
CA ASP A 155 4.55 23.94 -2.50
C ASP A 155 4.85 23.21 -3.82
N VAL A 156 5.76 22.26 -3.77
CA VAL A 156 6.13 21.48 -4.96
C VAL A 156 5.04 20.48 -5.33
N LYS A 157 4.86 20.24 -6.63
CA LYS A 157 3.78 19.40 -7.17
C LYS A 157 3.68 18.01 -6.55
N TYR A 158 4.79 17.43 -6.12
CA TYR A 158 4.81 16.09 -5.51
C TYR A 158 4.60 16.08 -3.98
N HIS A 159 4.19 17.22 -3.39
CA HIS A 159 3.75 17.32 -2.00
C HIS A 159 2.24 17.60 -1.86
N GLN A 160 1.56 17.87 -2.95
CA GLN A 160 0.17 18.30 -2.94
C GLN A 160 -0.77 17.28 -2.34
N GLY A 161 -1.71 17.76 -1.52
CA GLY A 161 -2.90 17.03 -1.10
C GLY A 161 -4.03 17.16 -2.13
N PHE A 162 -5.01 16.30 -2.02
CA PHE A 162 -6.21 16.33 -2.85
C PHE A 162 -7.33 15.56 -2.18
N SER A 163 -8.58 15.91 -2.48
CA SER A 163 -9.72 15.12 -2.05
C SER A 163 -10.77 14.99 -3.15
N SER A 164 -11.44 13.86 -3.18
CA SER A 164 -12.50 13.57 -4.15
C SER A 164 -13.44 12.50 -3.60
N ASN A 165 -14.57 12.35 -4.25
CA ASN A 165 -15.50 11.26 -3.96
C ASN A 165 -15.43 10.22 -5.07
N ILE A 166 -15.49 8.95 -4.69
CA ILE A 166 -15.51 7.83 -5.62
C ILE A 166 -16.65 6.88 -5.30
N MET A 167 -17.27 6.34 -6.35
CA MET A 167 -18.30 5.31 -6.18
C MET A 167 -17.66 3.95 -6.00
N THR A 168 -18.13 3.23 -4.99
CA THR A 168 -17.78 1.84 -4.70
C THR A 168 -19.05 0.98 -4.67
N PRO A 169 -18.93 -0.35 -4.68
CA PRO A 169 -20.11 -1.23 -4.52
C PRO A 169 -20.87 -0.99 -3.20
N GLY A 170 -20.18 -0.51 -2.16
CA GLY A 170 -20.81 -0.14 -0.87
C GLY A 170 -21.34 1.29 -0.79
N GLY A 171 -21.30 2.04 -1.90
CA GLY A 171 -21.70 3.43 -1.98
C GLY A 171 -20.54 4.41 -2.16
N GLU A 172 -20.84 5.70 -2.04
CA GLU A 172 -19.82 6.75 -2.18
C GLU A 172 -18.86 6.75 -1.00
N VAL A 173 -17.56 6.89 -1.32
CA VAL A 173 -16.46 7.00 -0.37
C VAL A 173 -15.68 8.29 -0.66
N HIS A 174 -15.45 9.10 0.37
CA HIS A 174 -14.62 10.28 0.31
C HIS A 174 -13.15 9.90 0.47
N LEU A 175 -12.32 10.25 -0.50
CA LEU A 175 -10.86 10.06 -0.45
C LEU A 175 -10.19 11.37 -0.06
N ALA A 176 -9.27 11.32 0.88
CA ALA A 176 -8.48 12.47 1.31
C ALA A 176 -6.99 12.11 1.34
N LEU A 177 -6.23 12.62 0.38
CA LEU A 177 -4.77 12.55 0.38
C LEU A 177 -4.21 13.77 1.12
N ALA A 178 -3.53 13.54 2.22
CA ALA A 178 -2.90 14.61 2.97
C ALA A 178 -1.73 15.24 2.21
N PHE A 179 -1.45 16.52 2.50
CA PHE A 179 -0.17 17.12 2.11
C PHE A 179 0.99 16.34 2.73
N ASN A 180 2.13 16.32 2.04
CA ASN A 180 3.31 15.64 2.55
C ASN A 180 4.52 16.58 2.43
N PRO A 181 5.27 16.81 3.52
CA PRO A 181 6.52 17.55 3.44
C PRO A 181 7.69 16.66 2.99
N SER A 182 8.87 17.23 2.84
CA SER A 182 10.11 16.48 2.58
C SER A 182 10.61 15.67 3.79
N HIS A 183 10.04 15.87 4.97
CA HIS A 183 10.33 15.07 6.17
C HIS A 183 9.68 13.70 6.03
N LEU A 184 10.49 12.69 5.76
CA LEU A 184 10.00 11.33 5.51
C LEU A 184 9.25 10.78 6.73
N GLU A 185 8.14 10.10 6.46
CA GLU A 185 7.29 9.37 7.40
C GLU A 185 6.49 10.23 8.40
N ILE A 186 6.72 11.55 8.46
CA ILE A 186 6.01 12.41 9.43
C ILE A 186 4.50 12.51 9.14
N VAL A 187 4.08 12.20 7.92
CA VAL A 187 2.67 12.15 7.55
C VAL A 187 1.92 11.00 8.22
N SER A 188 2.61 9.93 8.63
CA SER A 188 2.00 8.74 9.24
C SER A 188 1.20 9.08 10.51
N PRO A 189 1.76 9.66 11.57
CA PRO A 189 0.98 10.04 12.74
C PRO A 189 -0.05 11.14 12.45
N VAL A 190 0.18 12.00 11.44
CA VAL A 190 -0.80 13.01 11.01
C VAL A 190 -2.05 12.34 10.44
N ILE A 191 -1.89 11.28 9.66
CA ILE A 191 -3.04 10.49 9.15
C ILE A 191 -3.80 9.83 10.30
N GLU A 192 -3.10 9.21 11.25
CA GLU A 192 -3.75 8.59 12.41
C GLU A 192 -4.59 9.60 13.20
N GLY A 193 -4.03 10.77 13.47
CA GLY A 193 -4.75 11.88 14.15
C GLY A 193 -5.96 12.37 13.33
N SER A 194 -5.81 12.52 12.02
CA SER A 194 -6.90 12.92 11.12
C SER A 194 -8.03 11.89 11.09
N VAL A 195 -7.68 10.60 10.99
CA VAL A 195 -8.65 9.49 11.02
C VAL A 195 -9.38 9.47 12.35
N ARG A 196 -8.68 9.54 13.49
CA ARG A 196 -9.28 9.56 14.81
C ARG A 196 -10.27 10.72 14.96
N ALA A 197 -9.89 11.92 14.57
CA ALA A 197 -10.78 13.10 14.65
C ALA A 197 -12.04 12.94 13.77
N ARG A 198 -11.92 12.27 12.61
CA ARG A 198 -13.05 11.98 11.71
C ARG A 198 -13.96 10.89 12.30
N GLN A 199 -13.38 9.84 12.90
CA GLN A 199 -14.12 8.80 13.61
C GLN A 199 -14.92 9.40 14.78
N ASP A 200 -14.30 10.25 15.59
CA ASP A 200 -14.96 10.91 16.71
C ASP A 200 -16.13 11.79 16.26
N ARG A 201 -15.97 12.58 15.20
CA ARG A 201 -17.06 13.38 14.61
C ARG A 201 -18.20 12.53 14.06
N ARG A 202 -17.89 11.36 13.50
CA ARG A 202 -18.90 10.43 12.97
C ARG A 202 -19.49 9.52 14.03
N LYS A 203 -18.97 9.54 15.25
CA LYS A 203 -19.29 8.57 16.32
C LYS A 203 -19.02 7.12 15.89
N ASP A 204 -17.98 6.94 15.06
CA ASP A 204 -17.52 5.63 14.61
C ASP A 204 -16.72 4.97 15.74
N THR A 205 -17.35 4.05 16.45
CA THR A 205 -16.74 3.31 17.56
C THR A 205 -16.05 2.02 17.10
N THR A 206 -16.28 1.61 15.86
CA THR A 206 -15.76 0.35 15.30
C THR A 206 -14.50 0.55 14.45
N GLY A 207 -14.27 1.75 13.95
CA GLY A 207 -13.18 2.07 13.02
C GLY A 207 -13.44 1.60 11.58
N ASP A 208 -14.70 1.37 11.22
CA ASP A 208 -15.08 0.93 9.87
C ASP A 208 -15.37 2.09 8.92
N ALA A 209 -15.91 3.18 9.45
CA ALA A 209 -16.36 4.30 8.61
C ALA A 209 -15.19 5.15 8.06
N VAL A 210 -14.06 5.19 8.75
CA VAL A 210 -12.88 5.96 8.33
C VAL A 210 -11.64 5.09 8.38
N VAL A 211 -11.02 4.86 7.23
CA VAL A 211 -9.91 3.92 7.06
C VAL A 211 -8.60 4.66 6.76
N PRO A 212 -7.55 4.47 7.57
CA PRO A 212 -6.21 4.99 7.29
C PRO A 212 -5.45 4.10 6.32
N ILE A 213 -4.76 4.73 5.36
CA ILE A 213 -3.76 4.11 4.49
C ILE A 213 -2.49 4.94 4.55
N VAL A 214 -1.36 4.30 4.78
CA VAL A 214 -0.05 4.97 4.72
C VAL A 214 0.85 4.23 3.74
N ILE A 215 1.40 4.98 2.78
CA ILE A 215 2.29 4.46 1.74
C ILE A 215 3.70 4.95 2.02
N HIS A 216 4.61 4.01 2.23
CA HIS A 216 5.99 4.22 2.68
C HIS A 216 7.01 3.91 1.58
N GLY A 217 8.21 4.46 1.68
CA GLY A 217 9.39 3.90 1.04
C GLY A 217 10.05 2.87 1.97
N ASP A 218 10.71 1.87 1.41
CA ASP A 218 11.35 0.77 2.17
C ASP A 218 12.43 1.25 3.15
N ALA A 219 13.34 2.09 2.69
CA ALA A 219 14.41 2.62 3.53
C ALA A 219 13.90 3.53 4.65
N SER A 220 12.90 4.39 4.36
CA SER A 220 12.32 5.26 5.38
C SER A 220 11.45 4.50 6.38
N PHE A 221 10.72 3.49 5.93
CA PHE A 221 9.94 2.62 6.81
C PHE A 221 10.81 1.94 7.86
N ALA A 222 11.94 1.36 7.44
CA ALA A 222 12.87 0.71 8.35
C ALA A 222 13.67 1.69 9.22
N GLY A 223 14.02 2.88 8.67
CA GLY A 223 15.04 3.74 9.25
C GLY A 223 14.51 4.95 10.04
N GLN A 224 13.26 5.37 9.84
CA GLN A 224 12.69 6.54 10.53
C GLN A 224 11.98 6.13 11.82
N GLY A 225 12.51 6.56 12.97
CA GLY A 225 11.97 6.22 14.30
C GLY A 225 10.49 6.53 14.48
N VAL A 226 9.97 7.57 13.81
CA VAL A 226 8.54 7.95 13.86
C VAL A 226 7.61 6.83 13.39
N VAL A 227 8.06 5.92 12.52
CA VAL A 227 7.27 4.76 12.09
C VAL A 227 7.07 3.80 13.25
N MET A 228 8.14 3.46 13.97
CA MET A 228 8.07 2.59 15.15
C MET A 228 7.22 3.22 16.26
N GLU A 229 7.36 4.54 16.49
CA GLU A 229 6.55 5.27 17.46
C GLU A 229 5.06 5.25 17.09
N THR A 230 4.73 5.40 15.80
CA THR A 230 3.36 5.31 15.30
C THR A 230 2.79 3.91 15.50
N PHE A 231 3.55 2.85 15.20
CA PHE A 231 3.13 1.48 15.50
C PHE A 231 2.87 1.26 16.99
N GLN A 232 3.71 1.80 17.88
CA GLN A 232 3.50 1.67 19.32
C GLN A 232 2.21 2.35 19.81
N MET A 233 1.71 3.35 19.10
CA MET A 233 0.43 4.01 19.41
C MET A 233 -0.78 3.25 18.85
N SER A 234 -0.62 2.41 17.82
CA SER A 234 -1.70 1.86 16.98
C SER A 234 -2.79 1.08 17.73
N GLN A 235 -2.44 0.41 18.82
CA GLN A 235 -3.38 -0.37 19.66
C GLN A 235 -3.66 0.28 21.01
N THR A 236 -3.10 1.45 21.29
CA THR A 236 -3.33 2.13 22.57
C THR A 236 -4.72 2.77 22.61
N ARG A 237 -5.33 2.79 23.78
CA ARG A 237 -6.72 3.25 23.96
C ARG A 237 -6.95 4.67 23.45
N GLY A 238 -5.97 5.55 23.61
CA GLY A 238 -6.09 6.97 23.23
C GLY A 238 -5.91 7.24 21.75
N TYR A 239 -5.20 6.36 21.02
CA TYR A 239 -4.73 6.64 19.65
C TYR A 239 -5.22 5.65 18.58
N LYS A 240 -5.72 4.48 18.99
CA LYS A 240 -6.17 3.44 18.03
C LYS A 240 -7.22 3.98 17.05
N THR A 241 -7.10 3.56 15.80
CA THR A 241 -7.99 3.93 14.68
C THR A 241 -8.71 2.73 14.05
N GLY A 242 -8.57 1.54 14.64
CA GLY A 242 -9.12 0.29 14.09
C GLY A 242 -8.24 -0.35 13.02
N GLY A 243 -6.94 -0.07 13.08
CA GLY A 243 -5.92 -0.63 12.21
C GLY A 243 -5.66 0.20 10.95
N THR A 244 -4.41 0.26 10.56
CA THR A 244 -3.90 0.99 9.40
C THR A 244 -3.40 0.02 8.33
N LEU A 245 -3.70 0.31 7.07
CA LEU A 245 -3.12 -0.38 5.93
C LEU A 245 -1.79 0.29 5.58
N HIS A 246 -0.69 -0.35 5.91
CA HIS A 246 0.65 0.10 5.55
C HIS A 246 1.08 -0.56 4.24
N ILE A 247 1.41 0.24 3.25
CA ILE A 247 1.90 -0.21 1.94
C ILE A 247 3.34 0.25 1.80
N VAL A 248 4.28 -0.67 1.81
CA VAL A 248 5.69 -0.36 1.60
C VAL A 248 6.02 -0.53 0.14
N ILE A 249 6.48 0.54 -0.48
CA ILE A 249 6.99 0.50 -1.85
C ILE A 249 8.45 0.13 -1.78
N ASN A 250 8.69 -1.16 -1.83
CA ASN A 250 10.01 -1.73 -1.72
C ASN A 250 10.69 -1.80 -3.11
N ASN A 251 11.26 -0.69 -3.52
CA ASN A 251 12.03 -0.65 -4.76
C ASN A 251 13.49 -1.09 -4.57
N GLN A 252 13.84 -1.56 -3.38
CA GLN A 252 15.11 -2.19 -3.02
C GLN A 252 16.32 -1.25 -3.12
N VAL A 253 16.08 0.07 -3.18
CA VAL A 253 17.15 1.09 -3.24
C VAL A 253 16.79 2.25 -2.31
N GLY A 254 17.56 2.46 -1.26
CA GLY A 254 17.43 3.60 -0.36
C GLY A 254 18.24 4.80 -0.86
N PHE A 255 17.63 5.79 -1.49
CA PHE A 255 18.29 6.91 -2.17
C PHE A 255 19.28 6.38 -3.23
N THR A 256 20.59 6.23 -2.90
CA THR A 256 21.61 5.63 -3.75
C THR A 256 22.21 4.33 -3.17
N THR A 257 21.74 3.89 -2.01
CA THR A 257 22.20 2.66 -1.37
C THR A 257 21.43 1.46 -1.93
N SER A 258 22.10 0.63 -2.74
CA SER A 258 21.48 -0.49 -3.45
C SER A 258 21.77 -1.86 -2.78
N ARG A 259 22.85 -1.98 -2.01
CA ARG A 259 23.20 -3.25 -1.33
C ARG A 259 22.47 -3.35 -0.01
N GLN A 260 21.88 -4.50 0.26
CA GLN A 260 21.17 -4.77 1.51
C GLN A 260 22.12 -4.70 2.71
N ASP A 261 23.34 -5.22 2.58
CA ASP A 261 24.37 -5.22 3.62
C ASP A 261 24.75 -3.79 4.10
N ASP A 262 24.59 -2.80 3.21
CA ASP A 262 24.87 -1.40 3.49
C ASP A 262 23.61 -0.65 3.97
N ALA A 263 22.42 -1.22 3.77
CA ALA A 263 21.14 -0.55 4.00
C ALA A 263 20.58 -0.78 5.41
N ARG A 264 20.61 -2.00 5.92
CA ARG A 264 20.01 -2.36 7.21
C ARG A 264 20.52 -3.70 7.74
N SER A 265 20.39 -3.90 9.06
CA SER A 265 20.75 -5.15 9.74
C SER A 265 19.66 -6.22 9.67
N THR A 266 18.39 -5.83 9.42
CA THR A 266 17.27 -6.76 9.34
C THR A 266 17.15 -7.37 7.95
N GLU A 267 16.61 -8.58 7.86
CA GLU A 267 16.36 -9.27 6.58
C GLU A 267 15.39 -8.45 5.73
N TYR A 268 14.26 -8.03 6.32
CA TYR A 268 13.24 -7.24 5.64
C TYR A 268 13.14 -5.83 6.23
N CYS A 269 12.84 -4.85 5.38
CA CYS A 269 12.54 -3.50 5.84
C CYS A 269 11.29 -3.46 6.74
N THR A 270 10.42 -4.45 6.61
CA THR A 270 9.16 -4.59 7.33
C THR A 270 9.27 -5.25 8.70
N ASP A 271 10.47 -5.69 9.12
CA ASP A 271 10.66 -6.39 10.40
C ASP A 271 10.19 -5.57 11.62
N ILE A 272 10.21 -4.25 11.53
CA ILE A 272 9.71 -3.36 12.60
C ILE A 272 8.21 -3.57 12.90
N ALA A 273 7.42 -4.02 11.94
CA ALA A 273 5.97 -4.26 12.14
C ALA A 273 5.70 -5.48 13.03
N LYS A 274 6.67 -6.37 13.19
CA LYS A 274 6.59 -7.52 14.09
C LYS A 274 6.44 -7.13 15.55
N MET A 275 6.93 -5.93 15.94
CA MET A 275 6.78 -5.41 17.30
C MET A 275 5.32 -5.37 17.78
N VAL A 276 4.40 -5.04 16.88
CA VAL A 276 2.96 -4.95 17.18
C VAL A 276 2.18 -6.15 16.65
N GLN A 277 2.89 -7.20 16.24
CA GLN A 277 2.31 -8.44 15.72
C GLN A 277 1.42 -8.20 14.47
N ALA A 278 1.76 -7.24 13.64
CA ALA A 278 1.10 -7.04 12.37
C ALA A 278 1.50 -8.13 11.36
N PRO A 279 0.57 -8.73 10.62
CA PRO A 279 0.93 -9.61 9.52
C PRO A 279 1.58 -8.84 8.39
N ILE A 280 2.53 -9.47 7.69
CA ILE A 280 3.26 -8.88 6.60
C ILE A 280 3.07 -9.74 5.35
N PHE A 281 2.56 -9.14 4.28
CA PHE A 281 2.41 -9.79 2.98
C PHE A 281 3.46 -9.22 2.02
N HIS A 282 4.47 -10.03 1.68
CA HIS A 282 5.44 -9.71 0.65
C HIS A 282 4.87 -10.14 -0.70
N VAL A 283 4.74 -9.25 -1.64
CA VAL A 283 4.18 -9.57 -2.95
C VAL A 283 5.05 -9.03 -4.07
N ASN A 284 5.31 -9.88 -5.07
CA ASN A 284 6.03 -9.47 -6.27
C ASN A 284 5.16 -8.48 -7.08
N GLY A 285 5.65 -7.26 -7.22
CA GLY A 285 4.97 -6.18 -7.96
C GLY A 285 4.77 -6.47 -9.44
N ASP A 286 5.50 -7.42 -10.03
CA ASP A 286 5.34 -7.87 -11.41
C ASP A 286 4.21 -8.91 -11.58
N ASP A 287 3.59 -9.34 -10.48
CA ASP A 287 2.37 -10.16 -10.48
C ASP A 287 1.17 -9.36 -9.96
N PRO A 288 0.51 -8.57 -10.82
CA PRO A 288 -0.58 -7.70 -10.38
C PRO A 288 -1.82 -8.43 -9.88
N GLU A 289 -2.05 -9.70 -10.28
CA GLU A 289 -3.13 -10.51 -9.75
C GLU A 289 -2.82 -10.93 -8.30
N ALA A 290 -1.58 -11.32 -8.02
CA ALA A 290 -1.12 -11.61 -6.66
C ALA A 290 -1.15 -10.35 -5.77
N VAL A 291 -0.79 -9.19 -6.32
CA VAL A 291 -0.87 -7.89 -5.63
C VAL A 291 -2.31 -7.59 -5.19
N VAL A 292 -3.28 -7.78 -6.07
CA VAL A 292 -4.70 -7.58 -5.75
C VAL A 292 -5.16 -8.58 -4.69
N PHE A 293 -4.77 -9.85 -4.79
CA PHE A 293 -5.13 -10.86 -3.79
C PHE A 293 -4.53 -10.57 -2.40
N ALA A 294 -3.26 -10.24 -2.32
CA ALA A 294 -2.62 -9.85 -1.05
C ALA A 294 -3.31 -8.61 -0.44
N THR A 295 -3.73 -7.68 -1.30
CA THR A 295 -4.50 -6.50 -0.88
C THR A 295 -5.86 -6.90 -0.29
N GLN A 296 -6.57 -7.82 -0.91
CA GLN A 296 -7.84 -8.33 -0.39
C GLN A 296 -7.67 -8.95 0.99
N LEU A 297 -6.63 -9.77 1.17
CA LEU A 297 -6.33 -10.37 2.47
C LEU A 297 -6.02 -9.31 3.53
N ALA A 298 -5.23 -8.30 3.18
CA ALA A 298 -4.85 -7.23 4.09
C ALA A 298 -6.06 -6.40 4.54
N VAL A 299 -6.93 -6.01 3.61
CA VAL A 299 -8.15 -5.25 3.94
C VAL A 299 -9.09 -6.09 4.80
N ASP A 300 -9.28 -7.37 4.46
CA ASP A 300 -10.12 -8.29 5.23
C ASP A 300 -9.59 -8.51 6.65
N PHE A 301 -8.27 -8.70 6.79
CA PHE A 301 -7.62 -8.85 8.09
C PHE A 301 -7.82 -7.61 8.96
N ARG A 302 -7.50 -6.44 8.41
CA ARG A 302 -7.70 -5.15 9.10
C ARG A 302 -9.16 -5.01 9.55
N ASN A 303 -10.09 -5.32 8.67
CA ASN A 303 -11.50 -5.17 8.97
C ASN A 303 -12.00 -6.17 10.03
N GLN A 304 -11.49 -7.41 10.00
CA GLN A 304 -11.86 -8.46 10.95
C GLN A 304 -11.28 -8.23 12.34
N PHE A 305 -9.98 -7.87 12.41
CA PHE A 305 -9.24 -7.85 13.68
C PHE A 305 -8.95 -6.44 14.21
N LYS A 306 -9.24 -5.41 13.43
CA LYS A 306 -9.02 -4.00 13.80
C LYS A 306 -7.57 -3.71 14.20
N LYS A 307 -6.64 -4.30 13.46
CA LYS A 307 -5.19 -4.19 13.65
C LYS A 307 -4.50 -3.73 12.38
N ASP A 308 -3.31 -3.22 12.56
CA ASP A 308 -2.43 -2.85 11.45
C ASP A 308 -2.04 -4.06 10.63
N VAL A 309 -1.82 -3.85 9.35
CA VAL A 309 -1.35 -4.85 8.40
C VAL A 309 -0.36 -4.20 7.44
N VAL A 310 0.65 -4.94 7.04
CA VAL A 310 1.69 -4.45 6.13
C VAL A 310 1.66 -5.23 4.83
N ILE A 311 1.66 -4.51 3.71
CA ILE A 311 1.90 -5.07 2.37
C ILE A 311 3.25 -4.54 1.90
N ASP A 312 4.18 -5.43 1.71
CA ASP A 312 5.49 -5.15 1.11
C ASP A 312 5.40 -5.39 -0.40
N LEU A 313 5.22 -4.31 -1.16
CA LEU A 313 5.18 -4.36 -2.62
C LEU A 313 6.62 -4.37 -3.15
N VAL A 314 7.15 -5.56 -3.36
CA VAL A 314 8.51 -5.76 -3.88
C VAL A 314 8.53 -5.40 -5.35
N CYS A 315 9.25 -4.36 -5.69
CA CYS A 315 9.32 -3.79 -7.03
C CYS A 315 10.74 -3.28 -7.32
N TYR A 316 10.89 -2.41 -8.29
CA TYR A 316 12.18 -1.83 -8.65
C TYR A 316 12.02 -0.37 -9.07
N ARG A 317 13.13 0.32 -9.26
CA ARG A 317 13.21 1.69 -9.71
C ARG A 317 13.91 1.75 -11.06
N ARG A 318 13.22 2.18 -12.11
CA ARG A 318 13.78 2.25 -13.48
C ARG A 318 14.64 3.49 -13.71
N ARG A 319 14.45 4.54 -12.93
CA ARG A 319 15.17 5.81 -13.09
C ARG A 319 15.99 6.07 -11.85
N GLY A 320 16.80 7.12 -11.85
CA GLY A 320 17.54 7.56 -10.67
C GLY A 320 16.64 7.91 -9.47
N HIS A 321 17.22 8.42 -8.40
CA HIS A 321 16.43 8.86 -7.24
C HIS A 321 15.34 9.86 -7.64
N ASN A 322 15.68 10.76 -8.56
CA ASN A 322 14.73 11.58 -9.30
C ASN A 322 15.12 11.59 -10.79
N GLU A 323 14.32 12.23 -11.63
CA GLU A 323 14.47 12.18 -13.09
C GLU A 323 15.66 13.00 -13.63
N ALA A 324 16.32 13.81 -12.79
CA ALA A 324 17.55 14.51 -13.13
C ALA A 324 18.82 13.69 -12.80
N ASP A 325 18.68 12.61 -12.03
CA ASP A 325 19.79 11.77 -11.60
C ASP A 325 20.11 10.70 -12.66
N GLU A 326 21.35 10.24 -12.68
CA GLU A 326 21.78 9.14 -13.54
C GLU A 326 21.14 7.82 -13.08
N PRO A 327 20.39 7.11 -13.95
CA PRO A 327 19.69 5.87 -13.56
C PRO A 327 20.59 4.71 -13.15
N SER A 328 21.86 4.74 -13.53
CA SER A 328 22.85 3.68 -13.23
C SER A 328 23.48 3.80 -11.84
N VAL A 329 23.18 4.84 -11.09
CA VAL A 329 23.77 5.12 -9.76
C VAL A 329 22.83 4.70 -8.63
#